data_a93a466f642b8d8db325e09e4fc80f3b
#
_entry.id   a93a466f642b8d8db325e09e4fc80f3b
#
_cell.length_a   1.000
_cell.length_b   1.000
_cell.length_c   1.000
_cell.angle_alpha   90.00
_cell.angle_beta   90.00
_cell.angle_gamma   90.00
#
_symmetry.space_group_name_H-M   'P 1'
#
loop_
_entity.id
_entity.type
_entity.pdbx_description
1 polymer ?
#
loop_
_entity_poly.entity_id
_entity_poly.type
_entity_poly.pdbx_seq_one_letter_code
_entity_poly.pdbx_strand_id
1 'polypeptide(L)'
;MFRSNPTEYLLRAQAVSQAEIFECSYAITTLPADNSSLITPATGAKVANSLLEMDNIKASFVCFPYKSQIYINARSIDDVNVQLIMEKLGGGGHLSAAAAQLECTVDEAVDKLKETLTTMLKEGEI
;
A
#
# COMPACT_ATOMS: atom_id res chain seq x y z
N MET A 1 -1.50 -5.26 25.00
CA MET A 1 -0.69 -4.34 24.20
C MET A 1 0.48 -5.07 23.55
N PHE A 2 0.68 -4.87 22.26
CA PHE A 2 1.79 -5.50 21.54
C PHE A 2 2.96 -4.54 21.44
N ARG A 3 4.16 -5.08 21.60
CA ARG A 3 5.39 -4.30 21.50
C ARG A 3 6.11 -4.69 20.22
N SER A 4 6.58 -3.73 19.49
CA SER A 4 7.31 -3.95 18.24
C SER A 4 8.81 -3.82 18.46
N ASN A 5 9.59 -4.47 17.60
CA ASN A 5 11.01 -4.22 17.49
C ASN A 5 11.22 -2.73 17.21
N PRO A 6 12.12 -2.04 17.94
CA PRO A 6 12.33 -0.60 17.71
C PRO A 6 12.68 -0.26 16.27
N THR A 7 13.49 -1.07 15.60
CA THR A 7 13.88 -0.83 14.21
C THR A 7 12.65 -0.92 13.29
N GLU A 8 11.82 -1.95 13.46
CA GLU A 8 10.60 -2.08 12.68
C GLU A 8 9.64 -0.93 12.95
N TYR A 9 9.48 -0.55 14.22
CA TYR A 9 8.59 0.55 14.58
C TYR A 9 9.02 1.85 13.90
N LEU A 10 10.33 2.15 13.91
CA LEU A 10 10.85 3.37 13.29
C LEU A 10 10.73 3.33 11.77
N LEU A 11 10.92 2.17 11.16
CA LEU A 11 10.68 2.01 9.72
C LEU A 11 9.23 2.32 9.35
N ARG A 12 8.29 1.81 10.13
CA ARG A 12 6.87 2.08 9.91
C ARG A 12 6.55 3.57 10.07
N ALA A 13 7.09 4.19 11.12
CA ALA A 13 6.88 5.62 11.36
C ALA A 13 7.43 6.45 10.20
N GLN A 14 8.60 6.11 9.71
CA GLN A 14 9.21 6.80 8.57
C GLN A 14 8.35 6.65 7.31
N ALA A 15 7.87 5.43 7.03
CA ALA A 15 7.02 5.18 5.88
C ALA A 15 5.73 6.01 5.95
N VAL A 16 5.11 6.08 7.13
CA VAL A 16 3.91 6.89 7.31
C VAL A 16 4.22 8.38 7.08
N SER A 17 5.33 8.88 7.62
CA SER A 17 5.69 10.29 7.48
C SER A 17 6.01 10.68 6.05
N GLN A 18 6.43 9.73 5.21
CA GLN A 18 6.80 9.97 3.81
C GLN A 18 5.65 9.71 2.85
N ALA A 19 4.48 9.33 3.33
CA ALA A 19 3.37 8.97 2.47
C ALA A 19 2.93 10.15 1.61
N GLU A 20 2.65 9.85 0.36
CA GLU A 20 2.08 10.82 -0.58
C GLU A 20 0.56 10.71 -0.53
N ILE A 21 -0.13 11.85 -0.47
CA ILE A 21 -1.58 11.88 -0.56
C ILE A 21 -1.97 12.11 -2.01
N PHE A 22 -2.56 11.11 -2.64
CA PHE A 22 -2.91 11.11 -4.05
C PHE A 22 -4.42 11.32 -4.20
N GLU A 23 -4.81 12.26 -5.04
CA GLU A 23 -6.24 12.57 -5.31
C GLU A 23 -7.03 12.84 -4.02
N CYS A 24 -6.38 13.42 -3.02
CA CYS A 24 -6.97 13.84 -1.73
C CYS A 24 -7.52 12.71 -0.84
N SER A 25 -7.58 11.47 -1.33
CA SER A 25 -8.24 10.37 -0.61
C SER A 25 -7.39 9.11 -0.47
N TYR A 26 -6.28 9.03 -1.19
CA TYR A 26 -5.46 7.82 -1.22
C TYR A 26 -4.08 8.12 -0.69
N ALA A 27 -3.61 7.31 0.26
CA ALA A 27 -2.25 7.44 0.79
C ALA A 27 -1.37 6.37 0.18
N ILE A 28 -0.24 6.76 -0.39
CA ILE A 28 0.70 5.84 -1.04
C ILE A 28 2.06 6.04 -0.41
N THR A 29 2.68 4.95 0.04
CA THR A 29 4.03 5.00 0.57
C THR A 29 4.81 3.77 0.14
N THR A 30 6.11 3.78 0.41
CA THR A 30 7.01 2.68 0.08
C THR A 30 7.82 2.30 1.30
N LEU A 31 8.31 1.06 1.29
CA LEU A 31 9.28 0.58 2.28
C LEU A 31 10.56 0.23 1.54
N PRO A 32 11.73 0.43 2.16
CA PRO A 32 13.00 0.13 1.51
C PRO A 32 13.24 -1.37 1.38
N ALA A 33 14.18 -1.73 0.50
CA ALA A 33 14.69 -3.09 0.46
C ALA A 33 15.38 -3.40 1.80
N ASP A 34 15.10 -4.59 2.33
CA ASP A 34 15.61 -4.96 3.65
C ASP A 34 16.14 -6.40 3.63
N ASN A 35 17.42 -6.54 3.92
CA ASN A 35 18.09 -7.83 3.96
C ASN A 35 17.98 -8.51 5.34
N SER A 36 17.42 -7.84 6.33
CA SER A 36 17.30 -8.36 7.69
C SER A 36 16.00 -9.12 7.94
N SER A 37 15.12 -9.22 6.94
CA SER A 37 13.81 -9.87 7.04
C SER A 37 12.85 -9.17 8.00
N LEU A 38 13.09 -7.92 8.33
CA LEU A 38 12.16 -7.12 9.16
C LEU A 38 10.93 -6.69 8.37
N ILE A 39 11.09 -6.51 7.06
CA ILE A 39 9.99 -6.04 6.20
C ILE A 39 9.35 -7.25 5.53
N THR A 40 8.12 -7.52 5.90
CA THR A 40 7.31 -8.62 5.39
C THR A 40 5.96 -8.07 4.94
N PRO A 41 5.12 -8.88 4.29
CA PRO A 41 3.75 -8.43 3.99
C PRO A 41 2.98 -7.98 5.23
N ALA A 42 3.26 -8.58 6.40
CA ALA A 42 2.63 -8.14 7.65
C ALA A 42 3.07 -6.72 8.02
N THR A 43 4.33 -6.37 7.79
CA THR A 43 4.81 -5.00 8.01
C THR A 43 4.08 -4.02 7.10
N GLY A 44 3.96 -4.37 5.82
CA GLY A 44 3.22 -3.55 4.87
C GLY A 44 1.77 -3.33 5.27
N ALA A 45 1.11 -4.40 5.76
CA ALA A 45 -0.27 -4.31 6.23
C ALA A 45 -0.40 -3.36 7.42
N LYS A 46 0.55 -3.40 8.35
CA LYS A 46 0.54 -2.50 9.52
C LYS A 46 0.68 -1.04 9.10
N VAL A 47 1.58 -0.77 8.14
CA VAL A 47 1.75 0.59 7.59
C VAL A 47 0.47 1.05 6.91
N ALA A 48 -0.12 0.19 6.09
CA ALA A 48 -1.36 0.52 5.39
C ALA A 48 -2.49 0.87 6.38
N ASN A 49 -2.61 0.11 7.47
CA ASN A 49 -3.61 0.40 8.50
C ASN A 49 -3.33 1.74 9.20
N SER A 50 -2.06 2.04 9.45
CA SER A 50 -1.69 3.32 10.07
C SER A 50 -2.06 4.50 9.18
N LEU A 51 -1.90 4.36 7.86
CA LEU A 51 -2.25 5.42 6.92
C LEU A 51 -3.76 5.71 6.93
N LEU A 52 -4.59 4.70 7.19
CA LEU A 52 -6.03 4.87 7.25
C LEU A 52 -6.50 5.65 8.48
N GLU A 53 -5.62 5.88 9.45
CA GLU A 53 -5.95 6.69 10.63
C GLU A 53 -6.02 8.18 10.32
N MET A 54 -5.48 8.60 9.18
CA MET A 54 -5.54 10.01 8.77
C MET A 54 -6.93 10.38 8.27
N ASP A 55 -7.39 11.58 8.65
CA ASP A 55 -8.68 12.10 8.21
C ASP A 55 -8.73 12.15 6.68
N ASN A 56 -9.88 11.80 6.11
CA ASN A 56 -10.18 11.86 4.68
C ASN A 56 -9.43 10.85 3.82
N ILE A 57 -8.63 9.97 4.40
CA ILE A 57 -7.98 8.89 3.66
C ILE A 57 -8.94 7.71 3.61
N LYS A 58 -9.33 7.31 2.41
CA LYS A 58 -10.27 6.21 2.17
C LYS A 58 -9.59 4.91 1.83
N ALA A 59 -8.40 4.98 1.25
CA ALA A 59 -7.62 3.80 0.93
C ALA A 59 -6.14 4.10 1.06
N SER A 60 -5.36 3.07 1.38
CA SER A 60 -3.92 3.18 1.53
C SER A 60 -3.22 2.07 0.78
N PHE A 61 -2.03 2.38 0.27
CA PHE A 61 -1.23 1.46 -0.54
C PHE A 61 0.22 1.54 -0.10
N VAL A 62 0.83 0.38 0.14
CA VAL A 62 2.23 0.29 0.56
C VAL A 62 2.96 -0.61 -0.42
N CYS A 63 3.98 -0.07 -1.09
CA CYS A 63 4.77 -0.77 -2.10
C CYS A 63 6.16 -1.07 -1.54
N PHE A 64 6.61 -2.30 -1.63
CA PHE A 64 7.90 -2.69 -1.07
C PHE A 64 8.45 -3.96 -1.74
N PRO A 65 9.79 -4.09 -1.79
CA PRO A 65 10.40 -5.32 -2.32
C PRO A 65 10.24 -6.47 -1.33
N TYR A 66 9.90 -7.65 -1.83
CA TYR A 66 9.82 -8.85 -1.01
C TYR A 66 9.94 -10.08 -1.91
N LYS A 67 10.87 -10.98 -1.61
CA LYS A 67 11.10 -12.24 -2.32
C LYS A 67 11.17 -12.06 -3.84
N SER A 68 12.02 -11.15 -4.27
CA SER A 68 12.30 -10.86 -5.69
C SER A 68 11.15 -10.26 -6.47
N GLN A 69 10.10 -9.83 -5.77
CA GLN A 69 8.96 -9.13 -6.38
C GLN A 69 8.68 -7.86 -5.62
N ILE A 70 7.86 -7.02 -6.19
CA ILE A 70 7.35 -5.83 -5.50
C ILE A 70 5.93 -6.14 -5.05
N TYR A 71 5.71 -6.08 -3.74
CA TYR A 71 4.39 -6.23 -3.15
C TYR A 71 3.72 -4.88 -3.03
N ILE A 72 2.41 -4.87 -3.28
CA ILE A 72 1.56 -3.73 -2.95
C ILE A 72 0.50 -4.26 -1.99
N ASN A 73 0.51 -3.75 -0.75
CA ASN A 73 -0.56 -4.01 0.20
C ASN A 73 -1.55 -2.87 0.15
N ALA A 74 -2.82 -3.19 0.03
CA ALA A 74 -3.89 -2.20 -0.07
C ALA A 74 -4.92 -2.44 1.02
N ARG A 75 -5.37 -1.35 1.63
CA ARG A 75 -6.42 -1.36 2.66
C ARG A 75 -7.39 -0.23 2.38
N SER A 76 -8.63 -0.41 2.77
CA SER A 76 -9.62 0.65 2.59
C SER A 76 -10.64 0.67 3.71
N ILE A 77 -11.32 1.79 3.80
CA ILE A 77 -12.51 1.97 4.62
C ILE A 77 -13.61 2.48 3.71
N ASP A 78 -14.83 2.48 4.21
CA ASP A 78 -16.02 2.94 3.50
C ASP A 78 -16.27 2.12 2.23
N ASP A 79 -16.51 2.79 1.11
CA ASP A 79 -16.96 2.15 -0.13
C ASP A 79 -15.86 1.97 -1.18
N VAL A 80 -14.61 2.21 -0.83
CA VAL A 80 -13.52 2.00 -1.80
C VAL A 80 -13.16 0.52 -1.84
N ASN A 81 -13.27 -0.07 -3.01
CA ASN A 81 -13.01 -1.51 -3.23
C ASN A 81 -11.58 -1.72 -3.72
N VAL A 82 -10.67 -2.01 -2.78
CA VAL A 82 -9.27 -2.25 -3.13
C VAL A 82 -9.06 -3.58 -3.85
N GLN A 83 -10.00 -4.52 -3.74
CA GLN A 83 -9.94 -5.76 -4.49
C GLN A 83 -9.93 -5.48 -6.00
N LEU A 84 -10.83 -4.62 -6.46
CA LEU A 84 -10.89 -4.25 -7.88
C LEU A 84 -9.60 -3.58 -8.34
N ILE A 85 -9.04 -2.70 -7.50
CA ILE A 85 -7.80 -2.01 -7.83
C ILE A 85 -6.65 -3.00 -7.97
N MET A 86 -6.51 -3.92 -7.02
CA MET A 86 -5.43 -4.90 -7.05
C MET A 86 -5.61 -5.91 -8.18
N GLU A 87 -6.85 -6.25 -8.54
CA GLU A 87 -7.11 -7.13 -9.68
C GLU A 87 -6.63 -6.52 -11.00
N LYS A 88 -6.74 -5.21 -11.14
CA LYS A 88 -6.19 -4.51 -12.32
C LYS A 88 -4.67 -4.63 -12.41
N LEU A 89 -4.01 -4.89 -11.28
CA LEU A 89 -2.56 -5.07 -11.21
C LEU A 89 -2.16 -6.54 -11.13
N GLY A 90 -3.09 -7.45 -11.36
CA GLY A 90 -2.81 -8.89 -11.37
C GLY A 90 -2.89 -9.55 -10.00
N GLY A 91 -3.37 -8.85 -9.00
CA GLY A 91 -3.54 -9.39 -7.65
C GLY A 91 -4.98 -9.70 -7.30
N GLY A 92 -5.30 -9.59 -6.02
CA GLY A 92 -6.64 -9.86 -5.52
C GLY A 92 -6.72 -9.72 -4.01
N GLY A 93 -7.83 -10.18 -3.45
CA GLY A 93 -8.07 -10.12 -2.01
C GLY A 93 -9.53 -9.91 -1.71
N HIS A 94 -9.81 -8.98 -0.81
CA HIS A 94 -11.15 -8.65 -0.36
C HIS A 94 -11.45 -7.17 -0.60
N LEU A 95 -12.69 -6.78 -0.41
CA LEU A 95 -13.15 -5.40 -0.59
C LEU A 95 -12.27 -4.38 0.13
N SER A 96 -11.90 -4.66 1.38
CA SER A 96 -11.16 -3.73 2.23
C SER A 96 -9.70 -4.11 2.48
N ALA A 97 -9.24 -5.24 1.96
CA ALA A 97 -7.88 -5.73 2.17
C ALA A 97 -7.47 -6.59 0.99
N ALA A 98 -6.50 -6.13 0.22
CA ALA A 98 -6.06 -6.81 -0.99
C ALA A 98 -4.57 -6.56 -1.22
N ALA A 99 -3.99 -7.30 -2.16
CA ALA A 99 -2.58 -7.18 -2.47
C ALA A 99 -2.31 -7.56 -3.91
N ALA A 100 -1.17 -7.09 -4.42
CA ALA A 100 -0.67 -7.48 -5.73
C ALA A 100 0.83 -7.68 -5.65
N GLN A 101 1.38 -8.46 -6.59
CA GLN A 101 2.81 -8.72 -6.70
C GLN A 101 3.22 -8.44 -8.13
N LEU A 102 4.25 -7.61 -8.29
CA LEU A 102 4.69 -7.14 -9.59
C LEU A 102 6.18 -7.44 -9.81
N GLU A 103 6.54 -7.75 -11.05
CA GLU A 103 7.94 -7.94 -11.43
C GLU A 103 8.45 -6.64 -12.07
N CYS A 104 8.82 -5.67 -11.23
CA CYS A 104 9.26 -4.35 -11.67
C CYS A 104 10.01 -3.69 -10.52
N THR A 105 10.39 -2.44 -10.69
CA THR A 105 10.96 -1.65 -9.58
C THR A 105 9.85 -1.07 -8.71
N VAL A 106 10.21 -0.60 -7.51
CA VAL A 106 9.26 0.06 -6.62
C VAL A 106 8.67 1.29 -7.31
N ASP A 107 9.50 2.09 -7.96
CA ASP A 107 9.03 3.29 -8.65
C ASP A 107 8.05 2.96 -9.77
N GLU A 108 8.34 1.92 -10.54
CA GLU A 108 7.42 1.46 -11.58
C GLU A 108 6.10 0.96 -11.01
N ALA A 109 6.15 0.29 -9.86
CA ALA A 109 4.94 -0.19 -9.18
C ALA A 109 4.06 0.99 -8.73
N VAL A 110 4.67 2.01 -8.15
CA VAL A 110 3.96 3.22 -7.72
C VAL A 110 3.32 3.91 -8.93
N ASP A 111 4.07 4.03 -10.04
CA ASP A 111 3.55 4.65 -11.26
C ASP A 111 2.36 3.88 -11.83
N LYS A 112 2.45 2.56 -11.87
CA LYS A 112 1.35 1.71 -12.34
C LYS A 112 0.13 1.84 -11.45
N LEU A 113 0.34 1.92 -10.15
CA LEU A 113 -0.74 2.11 -9.19
C LEU A 113 -1.44 3.44 -9.43
N LYS A 114 -0.68 4.52 -9.56
CA LYS A 114 -1.25 5.85 -9.81
C LYS A 114 -2.02 5.91 -11.12
N GLU A 115 -1.48 5.30 -12.17
CA GLU A 115 -2.15 5.22 -13.47
C GLU A 115 -3.46 4.46 -13.35
N THR A 116 -3.45 3.33 -12.65
CA THR A 116 -4.66 2.52 -12.43
C THR A 116 -5.71 3.32 -11.66
N LEU A 117 -5.31 3.99 -10.59
CA LEU A 117 -6.23 4.82 -9.79
C LEU A 117 -6.83 5.94 -10.63
N THR A 118 -6.01 6.61 -11.43
CA THR A 118 -6.46 7.70 -12.30
C THR A 118 -7.51 7.20 -13.30
N THR A 119 -7.23 6.08 -13.94
CA THR A 119 -8.14 5.48 -14.92
C THR A 119 -9.46 5.08 -14.27
N MET A 120 -9.39 4.42 -13.11
CA MET A 120 -10.60 3.96 -12.42
C MET A 120 -11.45 5.12 -11.92
N LEU A 121 -10.82 6.21 -11.47
CA LEU A 121 -11.53 7.42 -11.08
C LEU A 121 -12.25 8.05 -12.26
N LYS A 122 -11.58 8.13 -13.42
CA LYS A 122 -12.20 8.68 -14.63
C LYS A 122 -13.39 7.85 -15.10
N GLU A 123 -13.31 6.55 -14.94
CA GLU A 123 -14.35 5.64 -15.39
C GLU A 123 -15.44 5.43 -14.34
N GLY A 124 -15.31 6.06 -13.19
CA GLY A 124 -16.31 5.95 -12.12
C GLY A 124 -16.30 4.60 -11.41
N GLU A 125 -15.20 3.85 -11.48
CA GLU A 125 -15.08 2.55 -10.84
C GLU A 125 -14.74 2.65 -9.36
N ILE A 126 -14.17 3.77 -8.95
CA ILE A 126 -13.87 4.03 -7.53
C ILE A 126 -14.19 5.48 -7.15
#